data_742bf9dda133009ac211fffa9fc2c053
#
_entry.id   742bf9dda133009ac211fffa9fc2c053
#
_cell.length_a   1.000
_cell.length_b   1.000
_cell.length_c   1.000
_cell.angle_alpha   90.00
_cell.angle_beta   90.00
_cell.angle_gamma   90.00
#
_symmetry.space_group_name_H-M   'P 1'
#
loop_
_entity.id
_entity.type
_entity.pdbx_description
1 polymer ?
#
loop_
_entity_poly.entity_id
_entity_poly.type
_entity_poly.pdbx_seq_one_letter_code
_entity_poly.pdbx_strand_id
1 'polypeptide(L)'
;LLDTRYNDQLYAYDLSKSLLENEIQPFINPQEDDPRKNINMLGERISQVRKLVFFYGKVSRDWVLERMSAALQLIVTNNYPVEEFFILMVPPHKDPNDIALKQRFLKVNVVDNSDYTQFNSDVFQQFVKNLKAAV
;
A
#
# COMPACT_ATOMS: atom_id res chain seq x y z
N LEU A 1 5.69 -2.59 -3.17
CA LEU A 1 6.03 -1.29 -2.57
C LEU A 1 5.03 -0.95 -1.47
N LEU A 2 5.54 -0.61 -0.30
CA LEU A 2 4.75 -0.18 0.85
C LEU A 2 4.80 1.35 0.91
N ASP A 3 3.71 2.00 0.52
CA ASP A 3 3.59 3.45 0.56
C ASP A 3 2.95 3.86 1.89
N THR A 4 3.75 4.47 2.77
CA THR A 4 3.34 4.80 4.12
C THR A 4 3.82 6.17 4.52
N ARG A 5 3.04 6.86 5.35
CA ARG A 5 3.50 8.07 6.02
C ARG A 5 4.29 7.70 7.28
N TYR A 6 5.20 8.55 7.72
CA TYR A 6 6.10 8.23 8.83
C TYR A 6 5.37 7.84 10.12
N ASN A 7 4.14 8.29 10.33
CA ASN A 7 3.31 7.91 11.48
C ASN A 7 3.04 6.40 11.56
N ASP A 8 3.07 5.72 10.41
CA ASP A 8 2.78 4.29 10.29
C ASP A 8 4.02 3.48 9.89
N GLN A 9 5.21 4.11 9.83
CA GLN A 9 6.44 3.45 9.38
C GLN A 9 6.87 2.28 10.26
N LEU A 10 6.67 2.39 11.57
CA LEU A 10 7.03 1.28 12.46
C LEU A 10 6.23 0.02 12.11
N TYR A 11 4.94 0.19 11.84
CA TYR A 11 4.10 -0.91 11.38
C TYR A 11 4.60 -1.48 10.04
N ALA A 12 5.00 -0.61 9.12
CA ALA A 12 5.53 -1.03 7.82
C ALA A 12 6.85 -1.79 7.96
N TYR A 13 7.73 -1.41 8.87
CA TYR A 13 8.98 -2.14 9.12
C TYR A 13 8.70 -3.53 9.68
N ASP A 14 7.78 -3.67 10.64
CA ASP A 14 7.40 -4.97 11.20
C ASP A 14 6.77 -5.85 10.12
N LEU A 15 5.91 -5.29 9.29
CA LEU A 15 5.33 -5.99 8.15
C LEU A 15 6.41 -6.45 7.16
N SER A 16 7.40 -5.60 6.88
CA SER A 16 8.49 -5.93 5.96
C SER A 16 9.26 -7.17 6.39
N LYS A 17 9.53 -7.32 7.68
CA LYS A 17 10.19 -8.52 8.22
C LYS A 17 9.37 -9.78 7.95
N SER A 18 8.07 -9.70 8.20
CA SER A 18 7.17 -10.83 7.97
C SER A 18 7.03 -11.17 6.49
N LEU A 19 7.05 -10.18 5.61
CA LEU A 19 7.02 -10.39 4.17
C LEU A 19 8.29 -11.05 3.67
N LEU A 20 9.46 -10.64 4.16
CA LEU A 20 10.74 -11.28 3.82
C LEU A 20 10.77 -12.75 4.24
N GLU A 21 10.23 -13.10 5.41
CA GLU A 21 10.10 -14.48 5.89
C GLU A 21 9.21 -15.32 4.95
N ASN A 22 8.32 -14.69 4.19
CA ASN A 22 7.43 -15.33 3.24
C ASN A 22 7.91 -15.17 1.77
N GLU A 23 9.18 -14.85 1.58
CA GLU A 23 9.83 -14.75 0.26
C GLU A 23 9.26 -13.61 -0.61
N ILE A 24 8.71 -12.58 0.01
CA ILE A 24 8.28 -11.36 -0.67
C ILE A 24 9.29 -10.26 -0.36
N GLN A 25 9.85 -9.65 -1.41
CA GLN A 25 10.79 -8.54 -1.27
C GLN A 25 10.02 -7.22 -1.15
N PRO A 26 9.94 -6.62 0.04
CA PRO A 26 9.27 -5.33 0.21
C PRO A 26 10.20 -4.18 -0.10
N PHE A 27 9.64 -3.10 -0.63
CA PHE A 27 10.28 -1.79 -0.68
C PHE A 27 9.40 -0.82 0.10
N ILE A 28 9.97 -0.11 1.05
CA ILE A 28 9.25 0.92 1.81
C ILE A 28 9.54 2.26 1.15
N ASN A 29 8.47 3.00 0.86
CA ASN A 29 8.59 4.36 0.34
C ASN A 29 8.54 5.35 1.51
N PRO A 30 9.67 5.86 2.00
CA PRO A 30 9.68 6.79 3.11
C PRO A 30 9.06 8.12 2.70
N GLN A 31 8.46 8.81 3.66
CA GLN A 31 7.90 10.13 3.45
C GLN A 31 8.96 11.20 3.76
N GLU A 32 9.10 12.13 2.83
CA GLU A 32 9.87 13.34 2.98
C GLU A 32 8.94 14.51 3.32
N ASP A 33 9.47 15.57 3.89
CA ASP A 33 8.69 16.77 4.20
C ASP A 33 8.26 17.53 2.93
N ASP A 34 9.05 17.43 1.86
CA ASP A 34 8.75 18.05 0.59
C ASP A 34 7.81 17.16 -0.25
N PRO A 35 6.58 17.62 -0.57
CA PRO A 35 5.64 16.84 -1.38
C PRO A 35 6.17 16.45 -2.75
N ARG A 36 7.00 17.29 -3.37
CA ARG A 36 7.60 17.00 -4.70
C ARG A 36 8.55 15.82 -4.63
N LYS A 37 9.38 15.75 -3.59
CA LYS A 37 10.29 14.62 -3.36
C LYS A 37 9.50 13.34 -3.15
N ASN A 38 8.41 13.40 -2.40
CA ASN A 38 7.56 12.23 -2.14
C ASN A 38 7.02 11.63 -3.44
N ILE A 39 6.54 12.47 -4.35
CA ILE A 39 6.00 12.03 -5.64
C ILE A 39 7.11 11.49 -6.54
N ASN A 40 8.26 12.16 -6.58
CA ASN A 40 9.39 11.71 -7.39
C ASN A 40 9.91 10.35 -6.91
N MET A 41 10.06 10.16 -5.61
CA MET A 41 10.48 8.88 -5.03
C MET A 41 9.46 7.80 -5.30
N LEU A 42 8.18 8.10 -5.19
CA LEU A 42 7.11 7.17 -5.53
C LEU A 42 7.24 6.72 -6.99
N GLY A 43 7.43 7.67 -7.92
CA GLY A 43 7.60 7.36 -9.34
C GLY A 43 8.78 6.45 -9.64
N GLU A 44 9.93 6.71 -9.02
CA GLU A 44 11.12 5.87 -9.17
C GLU A 44 10.89 4.44 -8.68
N ARG A 45 10.17 4.27 -7.57
CA ARG A 45 9.90 2.95 -6.98
C ARG A 45 8.82 2.18 -7.73
N ILE A 46 7.77 2.85 -8.16
CA ILE A 46 6.63 2.23 -8.88
C ILE A 46 7.09 1.54 -10.16
N SER A 47 8.10 2.07 -10.85
CA SER A 47 8.58 1.49 -12.10
C SER A 47 9.16 0.08 -11.95
N GLN A 48 9.44 -0.35 -10.73
CA GLN A 48 10.15 -1.58 -10.42
C GLN A 48 9.28 -2.65 -9.75
N VAL A 49 8.01 -2.36 -9.49
CA VAL A 49 7.15 -3.24 -8.69
C VAL A 49 5.87 -3.60 -9.43
N ARG A 50 5.26 -4.73 -9.05
CA ARG A 50 3.98 -5.18 -9.59
C ARG A 50 2.81 -4.91 -8.65
N LYS A 51 3.06 -4.85 -7.35
CA LYS A 51 2.06 -4.64 -6.32
C LYS A 51 2.40 -3.40 -5.52
N LEU A 52 1.39 -2.59 -5.26
CA LEU A 52 1.54 -1.35 -4.49
C LEU A 52 0.56 -1.39 -3.32
N VAL A 53 1.09 -1.22 -2.11
CA VAL A 53 0.31 -1.25 -0.87
C VAL A 53 0.31 0.14 -0.26
N PHE A 54 -0.88 0.70 -0.10
CA PHE A 54 -1.08 1.97 0.57
C PHE A 54 -1.54 1.73 2.01
N PHE A 55 -0.84 2.33 2.96
CA PHE A 55 -1.20 2.21 4.38
C PHE A 55 -2.25 3.25 4.73
N TYR A 56 -3.39 2.76 5.18
CA TYR A 56 -4.44 3.59 5.75
C TYR A 56 -4.49 3.35 7.26
N GLY A 57 -3.66 4.11 7.99
CA GLY A 57 -3.55 4.01 9.44
C GLY A 57 -3.91 5.34 10.09
N LYS A 58 -2.90 6.05 10.59
CA LYS A 58 -3.05 7.35 11.26
C LYS A 58 -3.14 8.54 10.29
N VAL A 59 -3.36 8.27 9.03
CA VAL A 59 -3.51 9.28 7.98
C VAL A 59 -4.98 9.47 7.65
N SER A 60 -5.31 10.56 6.96
CA SER A 60 -6.68 10.79 6.48
C SER A 60 -6.99 9.91 5.27
N ARG A 61 -8.29 9.67 5.06
CA ARG A 61 -8.77 9.03 3.82
C ARG A 61 -8.30 9.79 2.58
N ASP A 62 -8.34 11.12 2.63
CA ASP A 62 -7.93 11.97 1.50
C ASP A 62 -6.45 11.78 1.16
N TRP A 63 -5.58 11.62 2.15
CA TRP A 63 -4.16 11.35 1.91
C TRP A 63 -3.99 10.07 1.10
N VAL A 64 -4.68 9.00 1.48
CA VAL A 64 -4.61 7.71 0.76
C VAL A 64 -5.12 7.86 -0.67
N LEU A 65 -6.27 8.53 -0.85
CA LEU A 65 -6.85 8.72 -2.18
C LEU A 65 -5.96 9.58 -3.09
N GLU A 66 -5.33 10.60 -2.55
CA GLU A 66 -4.38 11.44 -3.29
C GLU A 66 -3.14 10.64 -3.72
N ARG A 67 -2.60 9.80 -2.84
CA ARG A 67 -1.47 8.93 -3.15
C ARG A 67 -1.84 7.92 -4.24
N MET A 68 -3.00 7.31 -4.15
CA MET A 68 -3.48 6.37 -5.16
C MET A 68 -3.67 7.05 -6.51
N SER A 69 -4.24 8.24 -6.53
CA SER A 69 -4.44 9.02 -7.75
C SER A 69 -3.11 9.39 -8.41
N ALA A 70 -2.14 9.85 -7.62
CA ALA A 70 -0.81 10.18 -8.12
C ALA A 70 -0.11 8.94 -8.70
N ALA A 71 -0.19 7.81 -8.01
CA ALA A 71 0.39 6.55 -8.47
C ALA A 71 -0.25 6.10 -9.78
N LEU A 72 -1.58 6.13 -9.86
CA LEU A 72 -2.31 5.72 -11.06
C LEU A 72 -1.94 6.58 -12.27
N GLN A 73 -1.82 7.87 -12.09
CA GLN A 73 -1.41 8.79 -13.16
C GLN A 73 0.00 8.46 -13.67
N LEU A 74 0.94 8.18 -12.77
CA LEU A 74 2.30 7.79 -13.14
C LEU A 74 2.33 6.45 -13.89
N ILE A 75 1.55 5.49 -13.45
CA ILE A 75 1.47 4.16 -14.07
C ILE A 75 0.91 4.26 -15.49
N VAL A 76 -0.18 4.99 -15.67
CA VAL A 76 -0.83 5.13 -16.98
C VAL A 76 0.06 5.92 -17.94
N THR A 77 0.65 7.03 -17.46
CA THR A 77 1.49 7.90 -18.30
C THR A 77 2.76 7.19 -18.77
N ASN A 78 3.37 6.37 -17.91
CA ASN A 78 4.67 5.73 -18.17
C ASN A 78 4.56 4.25 -18.52
N ASN A 79 3.37 3.69 -18.51
CA ASN A 79 3.13 2.27 -18.76
C ASN A 79 3.94 1.37 -17.82
N TYR A 80 3.93 1.65 -16.53
CA TYR A 80 4.64 0.87 -15.51
C TYR A 80 3.95 -0.48 -15.26
N PRO A 81 4.69 -1.49 -14.76
CA PRO A 81 4.20 -2.87 -14.65
C PRO A 81 3.32 -3.15 -13.43
N VAL A 82 2.80 -2.14 -12.74
CA VAL A 82 1.94 -2.34 -11.57
C VAL A 82 0.62 -2.98 -11.99
N GLU A 83 0.28 -4.10 -11.35
CA GLU A 83 -0.89 -4.92 -11.68
C GLU A 83 -2.06 -4.69 -10.72
N GLU A 84 -1.76 -4.31 -9.48
CA GLU A 84 -2.75 -4.30 -8.42
C GLU A 84 -2.39 -3.34 -7.31
N PHE A 85 -3.41 -2.66 -6.77
CA PHE A 85 -3.31 -1.86 -5.56
C PHE A 85 -3.89 -2.61 -4.37
N PHE A 86 -3.26 -2.48 -3.21
CA PHE A 86 -3.79 -2.89 -1.93
C PHE A 86 -3.95 -1.67 -1.04
N ILE A 87 -5.08 -1.57 -0.36
CA ILE A 87 -5.24 -0.61 0.73
C ILE A 87 -5.20 -1.42 2.02
N LEU A 88 -4.12 -1.28 2.77
CA LEU A 88 -3.95 -1.96 4.05
C LEU A 88 -4.43 -1.03 5.15
N MET A 89 -5.58 -1.36 5.73
CA MET A 89 -6.12 -0.61 6.87
C MET A 89 -5.49 -1.14 8.15
N VAL A 90 -4.82 -0.24 8.87
CA VAL A 90 -4.17 -0.51 10.16
C VAL A 90 -4.78 0.41 11.22
N PRO A 91 -4.56 0.16 12.53
CA PRO A 91 -5.15 1.01 13.58
C PRO A 91 -4.91 2.50 13.34
N PRO A 92 -5.89 3.34 13.73
CA PRO A 92 -7.13 3.05 14.46
C PRO A 92 -8.21 2.39 13.60
N HIS A 93 -9.26 1.84 14.25
CA HIS A 93 -10.37 1.17 13.58
C HIS A 93 -10.97 1.97 12.45
N LYS A 94 -11.29 1.30 11.35
CA LYS A 94 -11.88 1.89 10.15
C LYS A 94 -12.94 0.96 9.56
N ASP A 95 -13.90 1.57 8.87
CA ASP A 95 -14.88 0.82 8.08
C ASP A 95 -14.31 0.64 6.66
N PRO A 96 -14.22 -0.62 6.15
CA PRO A 96 -13.79 -0.86 4.77
C PRO A 96 -14.59 -0.10 3.71
N ASN A 97 -15.85 0.21 3.98
CA ASN A 97 -16.69 0.96 3.04
C ASN A 97 -16.26 2.42 2.87
N ASP A 98 -15.50 2.97 3.83
CA ASP A 98 -15.03 4.36 3.74
C ASP A 98 -14.08 4.58 2.58
N ILE A 99 -13.42 3.53 2.10
CA ILE A 99 -12.42 3.61 1.04
C ILE A 99 -12.74 2.67 -0.13
N ALA A 100 -13.96 2.17 -0.20
CA ALA A 100 -14.38 1.35 -1.33
C ALA A 100 -14.36 2.18 -2.62
N LEU A 101 -13.53 1.75 -3.58
CA LEU A 101 -13.36 2.43 -4.86
C LEU A 101 -13.76 1.53 -6.01
N LYS A 102 -14.49 2.09 -6.98
CA LYS A 102 -14.70 1.46 -8.27
C LYS A 102 -13.58 1.90 -9.20
N GLN A 103 -12.60 1.04 -9.38
CA GLN A 103 -11.46 1.28 -10.24
C GLN A 103 -11.54 0.37 -11.47
N ARG A 104 -11.38 0.97 -12.68
CA ARG A 104 -11.47 0.23 -13.95
C ARG A 104 -10.12 -0.20 -14.51
N PHE A 105 -9.04 0.51 -14.15
CA PHE A 105 -7.73 0.28 -14.75
C PHE A 105 -6.90 -0.75 -13.98
N LEU A 106 -7.06 -0.82 -12.68
CA LEU A 106 -6.33 -1.72 -11.81
C LEU A 106 -7.26 -2.35 -10.79
N LYS A 107 -6.95 -3.58 -10.43
CA LYS A 107 -7.61 -4.23 -9.31
C LYS A 107 -7.21 -3.56 -8.01
N VAL A 108 -8.17 -3.30 -7.14
CA VAL A 108 -7.94 -2.73 -5.81
C VAL A 108 -8.47 -3.69 -4.75
N ASN A 109 -7.60 -4.14 -3.86
CA ASN A 109 -7.97 -4.98 -2.72
C ASN A 109 -7.89 -4.17 -1.43
N VAL A 110 -8.93 -4.24 -0.62
CA VAL A 110 -8.93 -3.65 0.73
C VAL A 110 -8.65 -4.76 1.74
N VAL A 111 -7.60 -4.58 2.53
CA VAL A 111 -7.20 -5.51 3.59
C VAL A 111 -7.45 -4.85 4.93
N ASP A 112 -8.38 -5.38 5.71
CA ASP A 112 -8.76 -4.79 7.00
C ASP A 112 -8.03 -5.47 8.15
N ASN A 113 -7.02 -4.79 8.69
CA ASN A 113 -6.34 -5.16 9.93
C ASN A 113 -6.43 -4.01 10.95
N SER A 114 -7.42 -3.15 10.84
CA SER A 114 -7.52 -1.93 11.65
C SER A 114 -7.89 -2.17 13.11
N ASP A 115 -8.43 -3.36 13.44
CA ASP A 115 -8.80 -3.72 14.80
C ASP A 115 -7.66 -4.41 15.57
N TYR A 116 -6.49 -4.59 14.96
CA TYR A 116 -5.38 -5.34 15.54
C TYR A 116 -4.11 -4.49 15.59
N THR A 117 -3.47 -4.42 16.76
CA THR A 117 -2.18 -3.74 16.92
C THR A 117 -1.04 -4.48 16.21
N GLN A 118 -1.18 -5.80 16.07
CA GLN A 118 -0.29 -6.62 15.26
C GLN A 118 -1.10 -7.24 14.13
N PHE A 119 -0.42 -7.74 13.09
CA PHE A 119 -1.12 -8.34 11.97
C PHE A 119 -1.83 -9.62 12.42
N ASN A 120 -3.16 -9.67 12.20
CA ASN A 120 -3.93 -10.88 12.44
C ASN A 120 -3.44 -12.00 11.51
N SER A 121 -3.24 -13.20 12.07
CA SER A 121 -2.65 -14.32 11.33
C SER A 121 -3.43 -14.69 10.06
N ASP A 122 -4.76 -14.77 10.14
CA ASP A 122 -5.59 -15.14 9.00
C ASP A 122 -5.60 -14.06 7.93
N VAL A 123 -5.69 -12.80 8.35
CA VAL A 123 -5.63 -11.64 7.44
C VAL A 123 -4.27 -11.60 6.76
N PHE A 124 -3.19 -11.81 7.51
CA PHE A 124 -1.83 -11.81 6.96
C PHE A 124 -1.64 -12.92 5.94
N GLN A 125 -2.08 -14.14 6.22
CA GLN A 125 -1.95 -15.26 5.29
C GLN A 125 -2.70 -15.00 3.98
N GLN A 126 -3.90 -14.45 4.04
CA GLN A 126 -4.66 -14.09 2.86
C GLN A 126 -3.99 -12.96 2.09
N PHE A 127 -3.43 -11.98 2.79
CA PHE A 127 -2.68 -10.88 2.19
C PHE A 127 -1.45 -11.39 1.44
N VAL A 128 -0.65 -12.25 2.05
CA VAL A 128 0.53 -12.88 1.41
C VAL A 128 0.12 -13.66 0.16
N LYS A 129 -0.95 -14.45 0.26
CA LYS A 129 -1.47 -15.20 -0.88
C LYS A 129 -1.83 -14.29 -2.04
N ASN A 130 -2.53 -13.18 -1.76
CA ASN A 130 -2.94 -12.23 -2.79
C ASN A 130 -1.73 -11.46 -3.38
N LEU A 131 -0.73 -11.15 -2.57
CA LEU A 131 0.50 -10.51 -3.04
C LEU A 131 1.27 -11.39 -4.02
N LYS A 132 1.27 -12.70 -3.81
CA LYS A 132 1.95 -13.67 -4.69
C LYS A 132 1.15 -14.02 -5.93
N ALA A 133 -0.16 -13.79 -5.93
CA ALA A 133 -1.01 -14.15 -7.04
C ALA A 133 -0.79 -13.22 -8.24
N ALA A 134 -0.75 -13.80 -9.44
CA ALA A 134 -0.80 -13.05 -10.68
C ALA A 134 -2.24 -12.55 -10.91
N VAL A 135 -2.36 -11.35 -11.47
CA VAL A 135 -3.67 -10.76 -11.80
C VAL A 135 -4.01 -11.03 -13.26
#